data_22dbc7845d51326859730a3d58fb1e48
#
_entry.id   22dbc7845d51326859730a3d58fb1e48
#
_cell.length_a   1.000
_cell.length_b   1.000
_cell.length_c   1.000
_cell.angle_alpha   90.00
_cell.angle_beta   90.00
_cell.angle_gamma   90.00
#
_symmetry.space_group_name_H-M   'P 1'
#
loop_
_entity.id
_entity.type
_entity.pdbx_description
1 polymer ?
#
loop_
_entity_poly.entity_id
_entity_poly.type
_entity_poly.pdbx_seq_one_letter_code
_entity_poly.pdbx_strand_id
1 'polypeptide(L)'
;GAAEYLSEDKDPERLMKICRASSSMPLAAPIANVDGIPYMDGGLADSIPIEYALEKGNDKIVVVLTRNPGYRKKRAVKATEQLYKRAYKKYPNLVRTIMTRNAVYNKQMKLIEKLEEEGKIFVIRPLIPTVSRMEKDYDKLQHFYMHGNRLMKKEYQGLLEYLNE
;
A
#
# COMPACT_ATOMS: atom_id res chain seq x y z
N GLY A 1 -4.67 -5.35 -15.21
CA GLY A 1 -4.98 -4.21 -14.37
C GLY A 1 -5.75 -4.57 -13.12
N ALA A 2 -6.03 -5.86 -12.87
CA ALA A 2 -6.56 -6.37 -11.61
C ALA A 2 -5.43 -6.57 -10.59
N ALA A 3 -5.75 -6.59 -9.29
CA ALA A 3 -4.85 -7.03 -8.26
C ALA A 3 -4.77 -8.56 -8.26
N GLU A 4 -3.58 -9.10 -8.04
CA GLU A 4 -3.35 -10.51 -7.77
C GLU A 4 -2.51 -10.64 -6.50
N TYR A 5 -2.81 -11.64 -5.69
CA TYR A 5 -2.17 -11.88 -4.41
C TYR A 5 -1.40 -13.20 -4.49
N LEU A 6 -0.10 -13.07 -4.71
CA LEU A 6 0.80 -14.20 -4.89
C LEU A 6 1.51 -14.52 -3.58
N SER A 7 1.66 -15.80 -3.28
CA SER A 7 2.47 -16.32 -2.17
C SER A 7 3.48 -17.34 -2.70
N GLU A 8 4.61 -17.48 -2.01
CA GLU A 8 5.64 -18.44 -2.31
C GLU A 8 6.42 -18.80 -1.03
N ASP A 9 6.53 -20.06 -0.72
CA ASP A 9 7.19 -20.57 0.50
C ASP A 9 8.30 -21.61 0.21
N LYS A 10 8.45 -22.04 -1.06
CA LYS A 10 9.34 -23.13 -1.45
C LYS A 10 10.45 -22.71 -2.41
N ASP A 11 10.15 -21.77 -3.32
CA ASP A 11 11.09 -21.31 -4.34
C ASP A 11 11.54 -19.85 -4.07
N PRO A 12 12.75 -19.66 -3.49
CA PRO A 12 13.28 -18.32 -3.23
C PRO A 12 13.46 -17.47 -4.48
N GLU A 13 13.77 -18.07 -5.65
CA GLU A 13 13.95 -17.32 -6.89
C GLU A 13 12.59 -16.79 -7.40
N ARG A 14 11.55 -17.63 -7.30
CA ARG A 14 10.20 -17.22 -7.63
C ARG A 14 9.71 -16.14 -6.66
N LEU A 15 9.96 -16.27 -5.35
CA LEU A 15 9.66 -15.25 -4.36
C LEU A 15 10.32 -13.91 -4.70
N MET A 16 11.60 -13.91 -5.07
CA MET A 16 12.29 -12.69 -5.50
C MET A 16 11.69 -12.06 -6.76
N LYS A 17 11.22 -12.85 -7.71
CA LYS A 17 10.48 -12.35 -8.88
C LYS A 17 9.15 -11.69 -8.48
N ILE A 18 8.40 -12.30 -7.55
CA ILE A 18 7.16 -11.75 -7.01
C ILE A 18 7.43 -10.41 -6.28
N CYS A 19 8.44 -10.36 -5.42
CA CYS A 19 8.83 -9.13 -4.72
C CYS A 19 9.22 -8.01 -5.70
N ARG A 20 10.00 -8.34 -6.73
CA ARG A 20 10.35 -7.40 -7.80
C ARG A 20 9.12 -6.91 -8.55
N ALA A 21 8.19 -7.79 -8.89
CA ALA A 21 6.94 -7.43 -9.54
C ALA A 21 6.11 -6.48 -8.67
N SER A 22 5.95 -6.83 -7.39
CA SER A 22 5.20 -6.04 -6.40
C SER A 22 5.79 -4.64 -6.14
N SER A 23 7.05 -4.39 -6.50
CA SER A 23 7.73 -3.10 -6.37
C SER A 23 8.00 -2.39 -7.70
N SER A 24 7.53 -2.94 -8.83
CA SER A 24 7.77 -2.38 -10.17
C SER A 24 6.85 -1.19 -10.46
N MET A 25 7.29 -0.01 -10.03
CA MET A 25 6.55 1.26 -10.23
C MET A 25 6.51 1.68 -11.71
N PRO A 26 5.37 2.14 -12.25
CA PRO A 26 5.27 2.66 -13.60
C PRO A 26 6.28 3.78 -13.88
N LEU A 27 6.88 3.74 -15.06
CA LEU A 27 7.91 4.67 -15.57
C LEU A 27 9.25 4.63 -14.81
N ALA A 28 9.31 4.04 -13.62
CA ALA A 28 10.52 3.92 -12.81
C ALA A 28 11.17 2.53 -12.91
N ALA A 29 10.39 1.50 -13.19
CA ALA A 29 10.85 0.12 -13.36
C ALA A 29 10.20 -0.55 -14.57
N PRO A 30 10.86 -1.54 -15.20
CA PRO A 30 10.25 -2.33 -16.25
C PRO A 30 9.12 -3.20 -15.70
N ILE A 31 8.22 -3.61 -16.59
CA ILE A 31 7.24 -4.66 -16.31
C ILE A 31 8.00 -5.94 -15.90
N ALA A 32 7.70 -6.50 -14.76
CA ALA A 32 8.29 -7.74 -14.28
C ALA A 32 7.48 -8.94 -14.78
N ASN A 33 8.16 -10.03 -15.09
CA ASN A 33 7.50 -11.28 -15.48
C ASN A 33 7.61 -12.30 -14.35
N VAL A 34 6.47 -12.88 -13.97
CA VAL A 34 6.40 -14.00 -13.04
C VAL A 34 5.60 -15.10 -13.74
N ASP A 35 6.21 -16.24 -13.93
CA ASP A 35 5.61 -17.43 -14.58
C ASP A 35 4.99 -17.14 -15.96
N GLY A 36 5.64 -16.28 -16.76
CA GLY A 36 5.15 -15.89 -18.09
C GLY A 36 4.12 -14.76 -18.09
N ILE A 37 3.65 -14.30 -16.93
CA ILE A 37 2.63 -13.25 -16.78
C ILE A 37 3.31 -11.91 -16.45
N PRO A 38 2.95 -10.81 -17.14
CA PRO A 38 3.50 -9.48 -16.86
C PRO A 38 2.80 -8.81 -15.67
N TYR A 39 3.59 -8.39 -14.70
CA TYR A 39 3.13 -7.70 -13.48
C TYR A 39 3.78 -6.34 -13.29
N MET A 40 3.10 -5.50 -12.53
CA MET A 40 3.61 -4.25 -11.98
C MET A 40 3.21 -4.12 -10.50
N ASP A 41 3.67 -3.05 -9.86
CA ASP A 41 3.44 -2.74 -8.44
C ASP A 41 1.97 -2.95 -8.03
N GLY A 42 1.76 -3.81 -7.04
CA GLY A 42 0.44 -4.17 -6.53
C GLY A 42 -0.34 -2.98 -5.97
N GLY A 43 0.35 -2.00 -5.41
CA GLY A 43 -0.26 -0.77 -4.91
C GLY A 43 -0.86 0.13 -6.00
N LEU A 44 -0.81 -0.25 -7.27
CA LEU A 44 -1.56 0.41 -8.35
C LEU A 44 -3.04 0.03 -8.32
N ALA A 45 -3.32 -1.24 -8.12
CA ALA A 45 -4.68 -1.80 -8.11
C ALA A 45 -5.23 -1.84 -6.68
N ASP A 46 -4.42 -2.26 -5.71
CA ASP A 46 -4.78 -2.35 -4.30
C ASP A 46 -3.64 -1.81 -3.41
N SER A 47 -3.79 -0.55 -2.98
CA SER A 47 -2.74 0.12 -2.19
C SER A 47 -2.72 -0.33 -0.72
N ILE A 48 -3.86 -0.75 -0.17
CA ILE A 48 -4.02 -1.25 1.20
C ILE A 48 -5.04 -2.39 1.12
N PRO A 49 -4.60 -3.66 1.11
CA PRO A 49 -5.45 -4.82 0.80
C PRO A 49 -6.39 -5.20 1.96
N ILE A 50 -7.13 -4.23 2.49
CA ILE A 50 -8.04 -4.43 3.63
C ILE A 50 -9.24 -5.31 3.26
N GLU A 51 -9.84 -5.09 2.07
CA GLU A 51 -10.98 -5.89 1.59
C GLU A 51 -10.54 -7.37 1.44
N TYR A 52 -9.36 -7.60 0.85
CA TYR A 52 -8.79 -8.96 0.74
C TYR A 52 -8.51 -9.62 2.10
N ALA A 53 -7.97 -8.87 3.07
CA ALA A 53 -7.71 -9.40 4.41
C ALA A 53 -9.02 -9.80 5.12
N LEU A 54 -10.10 -9.05 4.95
CA LEU A 54 -11.43 -9.37 5.46
C LEU A 54 -12.03 -10.61 4.77
N GLU A 55 -11.93 -10.69 3.44
CA GLU A 55 -12.42 -11.83 2.64
C GLU A 55 -11.71 -13.15 3.00
N LYS A 56 -10.47 -13.09 3.47
CA LYS A 56 -9.74 -14.26 3.98
C LYS A 56 -10.22 -14.78 5.33
N GLY A 57 -11.16 -14.10 5.97
CA GLY A 57 -11.73 -14.52 7.25
C GLY A 57 -10.76 -14.36 8.42
N ASN A 58 -9.86 -13.37 8.36
CA ASN A 58 -8.98 -13.08 9.49
C ASN A 58 -9.78 -12.44 10.63
N ASP A 59 -9.74 -13.04 11.82
CA ASP A 59 -10.45 -12.55 13.00
C ASP A 59 -9.82 -11.26 13.53
N LYS A 60 -8.50 -11.11 13.39
CA LYS A 60 -7.73 -9.94 13.82
C LYS A 60 -6.92 -9.34 12.68
N ILE A 61 -7.11 -8.05 12.45
CA ILE A 61 -6.41 -7.32 11.39
C ILE A 61 -5.71 -6.10 11.97
N VAL A 62 -4.40 -6.03 11.81
CA VAL A 62 -3.59 -4.86 12.19
C VAL A 62 -3.17 -4.11 10.93
N VAL A 63 -3.48 -2.83 10.86
CA VAL A 63 -3.16 -1.97 9.71
C VAL A 63 -2.12 -0.93 10.11
N VAL A 64 -0.94 -1.00 9.50
CA VAL A 64 0.13 0.00 9.69
C VAL A 64 0.14 0.95 8.50
N LEU A 65 -0.26 2.20 8.73
CA LEU A 65 -0.34 3.22 7.71
C LEU A 65 0.90 4.12 7.71
N THR A 66 1.26 4.63 6.54
CA THR A 66 2.40 5.54 6.36
C THR A 66 1.97 7.00 6.20
N ARG A 67 0.70 7.32 6.40
CA ARG A 67 0.12 8.66 6.29
C ARG A 67 -0.68 9.03 7.53
N ASN A 68 -0.70 10.33 7.82
CA ASN A 68 -1.42 10.88 8.97
C ASN A 68 -2.94 10.65 8.88
N PRO A 69 -3.66 10.74 10.01
CA PRO A 69 -5.12 10.75 10.01
C PRO A 69 -5.68 11.78 9.02
N GLY A 70 -6.78 11.43 8.36
CA GLY A 70 -7.46 12.32 7.40
C GLY A 70 -6.76 12.53 6.05
N TYR A 71 -5.57 11.94 5.84
CA TYR A 71 -4.88 12.06 4.54
C TYR A 71 -5.72 11.47 3.40
N ARG A 72 -5.80 12.22 2.28
CA ARG A 72 -6.44 11.77 1.03
C ARG A 72 -5.57 12.10 -0.16
N LYS A 73 -5.51 11.20 -1.12
CA LYS A 73 -4.82 11.43 -2.39
C LYS A 73 -5.65 12.32 -3.30
N LYS A 74 -5.02 13.32 -3.92
CA LYS A 74 -5.65 14.17 -4.93
C LYS A 74 -5.89 13.36 -6.22
N ARG A 75 -6.89 13.76 -6.99
CA ARG A 75 -7.18 13.14 -8.29
C ARG A 75 -5.97 13.27 -9.24
N ALA A 76 -5.72 12.23 -10.04
CA ALA A 76 -4.67 12.27 -11.05
C ALA A 76 -4.94 13.36 -12.11
N VAL A 77 -3.88 13.99 -12.60
CA VAL A 77 -3.96 15.07 -13.59
C VAL A 77 -4.08 14.48 -15.00
N LYS A 78 -4.91 15.10 -15.86
CA LYS A 78 -5.13 14.65 -17.26
C LYS A 78 -3.83 14.53 -18.07
N ALA A 79 -2.87 15.44 -17.87
CA ALA A 79 -1.57 15.36 -18.57
C ALA A 79 -0.82 14.05 -18.26
N THR A 80 -0.90 13.55 -17.04
CA THR A 80 -0.30 12.28 -16.62
C THR A 80 -0.95 11.09 -17.33
N GLU A 81 -2.25 11.16 -17.61
CA GLU A 81 -2.98 10.12 -18.35
C GLU A 81 -2.43 9.91 -19.76
N GLN A 82 -2.14 10.98 -20.51
CA GLN A 82 -1.58 10.87 -21.86
C GLN A 82 -0.19 10.22 -21.84
N LEU A 83 0.64 10.54 -20.86
CA LEU A 83 1.94 9.92 -20.68
C LEU A 83 1.80 8.41 -20.47
N TYR A 84 0.91 7.96 -19.55
CA TYR A 84 0.68 6.54 -19.32
C TYR A 84 0.05 5.83 -20.54
N LYS A 85 -0.89 6.45 -21.24
CA LYS A 85 -1.46 5.91 -22.47
C LYS A 85 -0.39 5.65 -23.54
N ARG A 86 0.57 6.55 -23.67
CA ARG A 86 1.69 6.39 -24.60
C ARG A 86 2.67 5.29 -24.16
N ALA A 87 3.07 5.30 -22.89
CA ALA A 87 4.05 4.36 -22.34
C ALA A 87 3.51 2.91 -22.27
N TYR A 88 2.22 2.76 -21.96
CA TYR A 88 1.57 1.47 -21.75
C TYR A 88 0.46 1.19 -22.78
N LYS A 89 0.68 1.56 -24.06
CA LYS A 89 -0.30 1.39 -25.15
C LYS A 89 -0.83 -0.03 -25.26
N LYS A 90 0.00 -1.05 -24.99
CA LYS A 90 -0.38 -2.47 -25.03
C LYS A 90 -1.21 -2.91 -23.82
N TYR A 91 -1.33 -2.08 -22.77
CA TYR A 91 -1.95 -2.43 -21.51
C TYR A 91 -2.99 -1.38 -21.07
N PRO A 92 -4.10 -1.20 -21.81
CA PRO A 92 -5.09 -0.15 -21.52
C PRO A 92 -5.74 -0.28 -20.14
N ASN A 93 -5.93 -1.51 -19.65
CA ASN A 93 -6.47 -1.76 -18.32
C ASN A 93 -5.49 -1.32 -17.21
N LEU A 94 -4.17 -1.49 -17.42
CA LEU A 94 -3.16 -0.95 -16.51
C LEU A 94 -3.26 0.58 -16.41
N VAL A 95 -3.39 1.26 -17.55
CA VAL A 95 -3.56 2.73 -17.57
C VAL A 95 -4.80 3.15 -16.77
N ARG A 96 -5.93 2.46 -16.97
CA ARG A 96 -7.16 2.70 -16.21
C ARG A 96 -6.93 2.53 -14.70
N THR A 97 -6.29 1.45 -14.29
CA THR A 97 -5.96 1.17 -12.88
C THR A 97 -5.07 2.27 -12.29
N ILE A 98 -4.02 2.69 -12.99
CA ILE A 98 -3.16 3.79 -12.56
C ILE A 98 -3.97 5.09 -12.34
N MET A 99 -4.89 5.41 -13.24
CA MET A 99 -5.69 6.63 -13.16
C MET A 99 -6.74 6.59 -12.04
N THR A 100 -7.26 5.42 -11.70
CA THR A 100 -8.25 5.23 -10.62
C THR A 100 -7.62 4.98 -9.24
N ARG A 101 -6.32 4.68 -9.17
CA ARG A 101 -5.58 4.34 -7.94
C ARG A 101 -5.89 5.26 -6.75
N ASN A 102 -5.91 6.57 -6.98
CA ASN A 102 -6.12 7.53 -5.90
C ASN A 102 -7.55 7.50 -5.34
N ALA A 103 -8.54 7.22 -6.18
CA ALA A 103 -9.92 7.04 -5.75
C ALA A 103 -10.09 5.73 -4.96
N VAL A 104 -9.46 4.64 -5.44
CA VAL A 104 -9.44 3.34 -4.74
C VAL A 104 -8.80 3.50 -3.35
N TYR A 105 -7.61 4.11 -3.27
CA TYR A 105 -6.95 4.40 -2.00
C TYR A 105 -7.86 5.18 -1.03
N ASN A 106 -8.54 6.22 -1.51
CA ASN A 106 -9.42 7.02 -0.67
C ASN A 106 -10.66 6.25 -0.21
N LYS A 107 -11.17 5.31 -1.02
CA LYS A 107 -12.25 4.38 -0.62
C LYS A 107 -11.77 3.43 0.48
N GLN A 108 -10.57 2.85 0.32
CA GLN A 108 -9.94 1.99 1.32
C GLN A 108 -9.73 2.72 2.66
N MET A 109 -9.26 3.96 2.61
CA MET A 109 -9.10 4.77 3.82
C MET A 109 -10.41 5.02 4.57
N LYS A 110 -11.52 5.26 3.84
CA LYS A 110 -12.84 5.38 4.47
C LYS A 110 -13.31 4.09 5.13
N LEU A 111 -13.05 2.96 4.48
CA LEU A 111 -13.36 1.64 5.04
C LEU A 111 -12.54 1.36 6.31
N ILE A 112 -11.24 1.64 6.27
CA ILE A 112 -10.33 1.48 7.41
C ILE A 112 -10.79 2.35 8.58
N GLU A 113 -11.10 3.63 8.36
CA GLU A 113 -11.58 4.53 9.41
C GLU A 113 -12.88 4.01 10.05
N LYS A 114 -13.81 3.53 9.23
CA LYS A 114 -15.06 2.93 9.73
C LYS A 114 -14.81 1.67 10.58
N LEU A 115 -13.96 0.76 10.09
CA LEU A 115 -13.63 -0.49 10.81
C LEU A 115 -12.86 -0.22 12.11
N GLU A 116 -12.02 0.80 12.13
CA GLU A 116 -11.29 1.27 13.31
C GLU A 116 -12.27 1.83 14.36
N GLU A 117 -13.22 2.68 13.95
CA GLU A 117 -14.28 3.22 14.81
C GLU A 117 -15.18 2.12 15.39
N GLU A 118 -15.40 1.04 14.63
CA GLU A 118 -16.16 -0.14 15.06
C GLU A 118 -15.34 -1.12 15.93
N GLY A 119 -14.06 -0.84 16.18
CA GLY A 119 -13.16 -1.73 16.94
C GLY A 119 -12.78 -3.04 16.23
N LYS A 120 -13.11 -3.18 14.93
CA LYS A 120 -12.90 -4.40 14.15
C LYS A 120 -11.46 -4.61 13.68
N ILE A 121 -10.68 -3.54 13.64
CA ILE A 121 -9.26 -3.55 13.24
C ILE A 121 -8.45 -2.67 14.18
N PHE A 122 -7.16 -2.99 14.32
CA PHE A 122 -6.21 -2.14 15.04
C PHE A 122 -5.39 -1.33 14.03
N VAL A 123 -5.33 0.00 14.19
CA VAL A 123 -4.66 0.87 13.22
C VAL A 123 -3.53 1.66 13.87
N ILE A 124 -2.33 1.56 13.29
CA ILE A 124 -1.16 2.36 13.66
C ILE A 124 -0.84 3.31 12.52
N ARG A 125 -0.71 4.61 12.82
CA ARG A 125 -0.40 5.63 11.81
C ARG A 125 0.44 6.77 12.39
N PRO A 126 1.30 7.44 11.59
CA PRO A 126 2.10 8.55 12.09
C PRO A 126 1.23 9.73 12.53
N LEU A 127 1.64 10.37 13.63
CA LEU A 127 0.98 11.54 14.20
C LEU A 127 1.77 12.83 13.99
N ILE A 128 2.98 12.74 13.41
CA ILE A 128 3.82 13.88 13.02
C ILE A 128 3.88 13.98 11.49
N PRO A 129 4.31 15.12 10.91
CA PRO A 129 4.48 15.24 9.47
C PRO A 129 5.32 14.12 8.89
N THR A 130 4.83 13.51 7.81
CA THR A 130 5.51 12.38 7.16
C THR A 130 6.63 12.87 6.25
N VAL A 131 7.70 12.10 6.14
CA VAL A 131 8.82 12.37 5.22
C VAL A 131 8.44 12.12 3.75
N SER A 132 9.11 12.78 2.82
CA SER A 132 8.94 12.54 1.40
C SER A 132 9.57 11.22 0.97
N ARG A 133 9.17 10.70 -0.23
CA ARG A 133 9.81 9.49 -0.80
C ARG A 133 11.27 9.70 -1.19
N MET A 134 11.64 10.95 -1.45
CA MET A 134 12.99 11.35 -1.87
C MET A 134 13.69 12.15 -0.78
N GLU A 135 13.26 12.00 0.48
CA GLU A 135 13.92 12.67 1.60
C GLU A 135 15.36 12.19 1.73
N LYS A 136 16.27 13.13 1.88
CA LYS A 136 17.72 12.89 2.04
C LYS A 136 18.25 13.46 3.35
N ASP A 137 17.44 14.24 4.05
CA ASP A 137 17.79 14.82 5.34
C ASP A 137 17.78 13.71 6.39
N TYR A 138 18.97 13.36 6.88
CA TYR A 138 19.14 12.27 7.84
C TYR A 138 18.40 12.55 9.16
N ASP A 139 18.41 13.77 9.65
CA ASP A 139 17.78 14.13 10.93
C ASP A 139 16.26 13.97 10.84
N LYS A 140 15.66 14.37 9.71
CA LYS A 140 14.21 14.16 9.46
C LYS A 140 13.87 12.68 9.37
N LEU A 141 14.68 11.89 8.67
CA LEU A 141 14.47 10.44 8.56
C LEU A 141 14.60 9.77 9.93
N GLN A 142 15.64 10.12 10.70
CA GLN A 142 15.86 9.59 12.05
C GLN A 142 14.73 10.02 13.00
N HIS A 143 14.31 11.29 12.95
CA HIS A 143 13.20 11.79 13.77
C HIS A 143 11.90 11.01 13.48
N PHE A 144 11.60 10.76 12.21
CA PHE A 144 10.42 10.01 11.80
C PHE A 144 10.51 8.54 12.22
N TYR A 145 11.67 7.91 12.08
CA TYR A 145 11.93 6.55 12.58
C TYR A 145 11.72 6.44 14.10
N MET A 146 12.30 7.36 14.86
CA MET A 146 12.18 7.39 16.32
C MET A 146 10.73 7.66 16.78
N HIS A 147 9.97 8.45 15.98
CA HIS A 147 8.53 8.62 16.22
C HIS A 147 7.79 7.29 16.09
N GLY A 148 8.01 6.53 15.02
CA GLY A 148 7.38 5.21 14.83
C GLY A 148 7.69 4.25 15.99
N ASN A 149 8.93 4.23 16.43
CA ASN A 149 9.37 3.40 17.55
C ASN A 149 8.66 3.76 18.87
N ARG A 150 8.61 5.07 19.18
CA ARG A 150 7.91 5.56 20.38
C ARG A 150 6.40 5.33 20.32
N LEU A 151 5.80 5.56 19.14
CA LEU A 151 4.39 5.32 18.91
C LEU A 151 4.04 3.85 19.15
N MET A 152 4.80 2.91 18.55
CA MET A 152 4.56 1.49 18.74
C MET A 152 4.71 1.05 20.20
N LYS A 153 5.71 1.58 20.93
CA LYS A 153 5.86 1.30 22.38
C LYS A 153 4.65 1.78 23.17
N LYS A 154 4.08 2.92 22.80
CA LYS A 154 2.89 3.48 23.47
C LYS A 154 1.64 2.63 23.18
N GLU A 155 1.45 2.22 21.92
CA GLU A 155 0.28 1.48 21.47
C GLU A 155 0.38 -0.03 21.72
N TYR A 156 1.53 -0.52 22.22
CA TYR A 156 1.81 -1.96 22.35
C TYR A 156 0.83 -2.68 23.26
N GLN A 157 0.47 -2.09 24.40
CA GLN A 157 -0.47 -2.71 25.33
C GLN A 157 -1.86 -2.81 24.71
N GLY A 158 -2.36 -1.76 24.05
CA GLY A 158 -3.64 -1.77 23.35
C GLY A 158 -3.67 -2.78 22.19
N LEU A 159 -2.52 -2.95 21.49
CA LEU A 159 -2.40 -4.00 20.48
C LEU A 159 -2.53 -5.40 21.08
N LEU A 160 -1.88 -5.66 22.24
CA LEU A 160 -2.00 -6.96 22.91
C LEU A 160 -3.42 -7.23 23.40
N GLU A 161 -4.09 -6.23 23.94
CA GLU A 161 -5.50 -6.32 24.34
C GLU A 161 -6.37 -6.69 23.13
N TYR A 162 -6.26 -5.94 22.03
CA TYR A 162 -6.98 -6.23 20.79
C TYR A 162 -6.74 -7.65 20.25
N LEU A 163 -5.51 -8.17 20.36
CA LEU A 163 -5.19 -9.51 19.85
C LEU A 163 -5.70 -10.65 20.75
N ASN A 164 -5.95 -10.37 22.05
CA ASN A 164 -6.39 -11.36 23.03
C ASN A 164 -7.92 -11.36 23.26
N GLU A 165 -8.66 -10.36 22.77
CA GLU A 165 -10.12 -10.34 22.71
C GLU A 165 -10.65 -11.34 21.68
#